data_f2c0eac299b846edd910adebe7ea58db
#
_entry.id   f2c0eac299b846edd910adebe7ea58db
#
_cell.length_a   1.000
_cell.length_b   1.000
_cell.length_c   1.000
_cell.angle_alpha   90.00
_cell.angle_beta   90.00
_cell.angle_gamma   90.00
#
_symmetry.space_group_name_H-M   'P 1'
#
loop_
_entity.id
_entity.type
_entity.pdbx_description
1 polymer ?
#
loop_
_entity_poly.entity_id
_entity_poly.type
_entity_poly.pdbx_seq_one_letter_code
_entity_poly.pdbx_strand_id
1 'polypeptide(L)'
;VLKQRILTASALGLPALALVAWGPNWAVLALVALVLGLAAWEWAGLAGLDGPVARGALVAAVVVPVLALGLAPVAGLHYLILGLVLLWWLIILLLLPFYRERETDAPASRRALFAVAAIMTLVPAGMGLVWLHALAPLLVVYLVVLVGLADTGAYFAGKAFGRNPLAPHISPGKTREGLLGGLLTVLAFAIVVAAVWGLEPMDAMVFLLLSVLIGLVSVVGDLFESILKREAGEKDSGSLLPGHGGILDRFDSMVAAAPVFLAGLLWLALIPAPPVAA
;
A
#
# COMPACT_ATOMS: atom_id res chain seq x y z
N VAL A 1 -4.69 -26.98 -0.78
CA VAL A 1 -4.31 -25.62 -0.31
C VAL A 1 -3.74 -24.77 -1.46
N LEU A 2 -2.65 -25.19 -2.17
CA LEU A 2 -2.03 -24.39 -3.24
C LEU A 2 -2.97 -24.10 -4.41
N LYS A 3 -3.73 -25.09 -4.89
CA LYS A 3 -4.71 -24.91 -5.98
C LYS A 3 -5.78 -23.89 -5.62
N GLN A 4 -6.31 -23.92 -4.40
CA GLN A 4 -7.30 -22.95 -3.94
C GLN A 4 -6.72 -21.53 -3.90
N ARG A 5 -5.48 -21.38 -3.41
CA ARG A 5 -4.80 -20.08 -3.42
C ARG A 5 -4.63 -19.52 -4.82
N ILE A 6 -4.11 -20.31 -5.76
CA ILE A 6 -3.97 -19.87 -7.15
C ILE A 6 -5.34 -19.50 -7.75
N LEU A 7 -6.36 -20.34 -7.54
CA LEU A 7 -7.69 -20.09 -8.08
C LEU A 7 -8.31 -18.79 -7.54
N THR A 8 -8.24 -18.56 -6.21
CA THR A 8 -8.78 -17.35 -5.59
C THR A 8 -8.03 -16.10 -6.04
N ALA A 9 -6.68 -16.15 -6.05
CA ALA A 9 -5.87 -15.03 -6.53
C ALA A 9 -6.15 -14.70 -8.00
N SER A 10 -6.28 -15.72 -8.86
CA SER A 10 -6.60 -15.50 -10.28
C SER A 10 -8.03 -15.03 -10.49
N ALA A 11 -8.99 -15.60 -9.77
CA ALA A 11 -10.43 -15.28 -9.92
C ALA A 11 -10.76 -13.85 -9.46
N LEU A 12 -10.05 -13.31 -8.48
CA LEU A 12 -10.22 -11.93 -8.00
C LEU A 12 -9.23 -10.96 -8.62
N GLY A 13 -7.96 -11.35 -8.72
CA GLY A 13 -6.89 -10.47 -9.19
C GLY A 13 -6.96 -10.15 -10.67
N LEU A 14 -7.23 -11.13 -11.55
CA LEU A 14 -7.30 -10.89 -12.99
C LEU A 14 -8.45 -9.95 -13.39
N PRO A 15 -9.70 -10.14 -12.90
CA PRO A 15 -10.77 -9.18 -13.19
C PRO A 15 -10.51 -7.80 -12.62
N ALA A 16 -9.95 -7.70 -11.40
CA ALA A 16 -9.58 -6.42 -10.81
C ALA A 16 -8.51 -5.70 -11.64
N LEU A 17 -7.47 -6.42 -12.06
CA LEU A 17 -6.42 -5.88 -12.93
C LEU A 17 -6.96 -5.48 -14.31
N ALA A 18 -7.85 -6.26 -14.89
CA ALA A 18 -8.53 -5.93 -16.14
C ALA A 18 -9.39 -4.67 -15.99
N LEU A 19 -10.13 -4.54 -14.88
CA LEU A 19 -10.90 -3.35 -14.59
C LEU A 19 -10.00 -2.12 -14.43
N VAL A 20 -8.86 -2.26 -13.75
CA VAL A 20 -7.87 -1.18 -13.61
C VAL A 20 -7.25 -0.82 -14.96
N ALA A 21 -6.95 -1.78 -15.83
CA ALA A 21 -6.28 -1.52 -17.10
C ALA A 21 -7.21 -0.87 -18.15
N TRP A 22 -8.49 -1.23 -18.16
CA TRP A 22 -9.43 -0.87 -19.24
C TRP A 22 -10.74 -0.27 -18.75
N GLY A 23 -11.01 -0.27 -17.45
CA GLY A 23 -12.26 0.24 -16.89
C GLY A 23 -12.31 1.76 -16.78
N PRO A 24 -13.51 2.33 -16.68
CA PRO A 24 -13.66 3.77 -16.42
C PRO A 24 -13.28 4.11 -14.97
N ASN A 25 -12.84 5.36 -14.75
CA ASN A 25 -12.35 5.81 -13.45
C ASN A 25 -13.37 5.61 -12.30
N TRP A 26 -14.66 5.80 -12.55
CA TRP A 26 -15.71 5.58 -11.54
C TRP A 26 -15.79 4.11 -11.07
N ALA A 27 -15.53 3.15 -11.97
CA ALA A 27 -15.57 1.73 -11.63
C ALA A 27 -14.34 1.34 -10.80
N VAL A 28 -13.17 1.94 -11.10
CA VAL A 28 -11.96 1.77 -10.29
C VAL A 28 -12.13 2.46 -8.93
N LEU A 29 -12.75 3.64 -8.87
CA LEU A 29 -13.11 4.29 -7.60
C LEU A 29 -14.01 3.39 -6.74
N ALA A 30 -15.03 2.77 -7.35
CA ALA A 30 -15.92 1.84 -6.65
C ALA A 30 -15.17 0.59 -6.14
N LEU A 31 -14.28 0.01 -6.96
CA LEU A 31 -13.42 -1.12 -6.56
C LEU A 31 -12.50 -0.73 -5.39
N VAL A 32 -11.82 0.41 -5.48
CA VAL A 32 -10.92 0.91 -4.43
C VAL A 32 -11.71 1.17 -3.14
N ALA A 33 -12.88 1.83 -3.21
CA ALA A 33 -13.73 2.07 -2.06
C ALA A 33 -14.20 0.77 -1.38
N LEU A 34 -14.57 -0.25 -2.18
CA LEU A 34 -14.93 -1.57 -1.66
C LEU A 34 -13.76 -2.22 -0.93
N VAL A 35 -12.60 -2.30 -1.59
CA VAL A 35 -11.41 -2.94 -1.03
C VAL A 35 -10.96 -2.24 0.26
N LEU A 36 -10.92 -0.91 0.26
CA LEU A 36 -10.54 -0.14 1.45
C LEU A 36 -11.59 -0.19 2.55
N GLY A 37 -12.88 -0.31 2.20
CA GLY A 37 -13.94 -0.55 3.18
C GLY A 37 -13.77 -1.87 3.91
N LEU A 38 -13.43 -2.94 3.17
CA LEU A 38 -13.13 -4.24 3.76
C LEU A 38 -11.83 -4.23 4.57
N ALA A 39 -10.78 -3.57 4.08
CA ALA A 39 -9.53 -3.38 4.81
C ALA A 39 -9.73 -2.57 6.11
N ALA A 40 -10.54 -1.51 6.07
CA ALA A 40 -10.89 -0.73 7.26
C ALA A 40 -11.71 -1.54 8.28
N TRP A 41 -12.56 -2.45 7.82
CA TRP A 41 -13.30 -3.36 8.69
C TRP A 41 -12.36 -4.34 9.42
N GLU A 42 -11.37 -4.91 8.72
CA GLU A 42 -10.34 -5.77 9.32
C GLU A 42 -9.46 -4.98 10.28
N TRP A 43 -9.02 -3.78 9.85
CA TRP A 43 -8.24 -2.88 10.70
C TRP A 43 -8.97 -2.53 12.00
N ALA A 44 -10.27 -2.26 11.94
CA ALA A 44 -11.08 -2.00 13.12
C ALA A 44 -11.02 -3.17 14.13
N GLY A 45 -11.01 -4.41 13.63
CA GLY A 45 -10.79 -5.60 14.46
C GLY A 45 -9.43 -5.59 15.15
N LEU A 46 -8.35 -5.34 14.40
CA LEU A 46 -6.99 -5.23 14.95
C LEU A 46 -6.85 -4.07 15.94
N ALA A 47 -7.59 -2.98 15.73
CA ALA A 47 -7.62 -1.84 16.65
C ALA A 47 -8.43 -2.10 17.94
N GLY A 48 -9.08 -3.27 18.08
CA GLY A 48 -9.96 -3.57 19.21
C GLY A 48 -11.22 -2.72 19.22
N LEU A 49 -11.70 -2.28 18.07
CA LEU A 49 -12.99 -1.62 17.92
C LEU A 49 -14.09 -2.68 17.83
N ASP A 50 -14.68 -3.01 18.96
CA ASP A 50 -15.70 -4.03 19.07
C ASP A 50 -17.07 -3.45 18.71
N GLY A 51 -17.87 -4.28 18.03
CA GLY A 51 -19.22 -3.95 17.63
C GLY A 51 -19.37 -3.30 16.23
N PRO A 52 -20.52 -3.54 15.60
CA PRO A 52 -20.74 -3.15 14.21
C PRO A 52 -20.77 -1.63 14.00
N VAL A 53 -21.19 -0.86 15.00
CA VAL A 53 -21.27 0.60 14.92
C VAL A 53 -19.88 1.22 14.90
N ALA A 54 -18.95 0.80 15.78
CA ALA A 54 -17.59 1.32 15.81
C ALA A 54 -16.81 0.94 14.55
N ARG A 55 -16.95 -0.30 14.08
CA ARG A 55 -16.36 -0.75 12.81
C ARG A 55 -16.93 0.00 11.63
N GLY A 56 -18.25 0.15 11.55
CA GLY A 56 -18.93 0.90 10.50
C GLY A 56 -18.52 2.38 10.48
N ALA A 57 -18.31 2.99 11.63
CA ALA A 57 -17.82 4.37 11.74
C ALA A 57 -16.41 4.52 11.14
N LEU A 58 -15.48 3.57 11.42
CA LEU A 58 -14.14 3.60 10.81
C LEU A 58 -14.21 3.36 9.30
N VAL A 59 -15.03 2.41 8.84
CA VAL A 59 -15.26 2.19 7.41
C VAL A 59 -15.76 3.46 6.74
N ALA A 60 -16.75 4.13 7.32
CA ALA A 60 -17.27 5.40 6.79
C ALA A 60 -16.19 6.50 6.80
N ALA A 61 -15.38 6.60 7.87
CA ALA A 61 -14.29 7.57 7.98
C ALA A 61 -13.18 7.36 6.93
N VAL A 62 -13.05 6.15 6.37
CA VAL A 62 -12.12 5.84 5.28
C VAL A 62 -12.81 6.00 3.92
N VAL A 63 -13.97 5.39 3.72
CA VAL A 63 -14.62 5.31 2.41
C VAL A 63 -15.18 6.67 1.96
N VAL A 64 -15.79 7.43 2.87
CA VAL A 64 -16.41 8.72 2.50
C VAL A 64 -15.38 9.72 1.97
N PRO A 65 -14.22 9.95 2.62
CA PRO A 65 -13.19 10.82 2.05
C PRO A 65 -12.63 10.33 0.71
N VAL A 66 -12.42 9.00 0.55
CA VAL A 66 -11.94 8.43 -0.72
C VAL A 66 -12.94 8.70 -1.85
N LEU A 67 -14.24 8.50 -1.62
CA LEU A 67 -15.28 8.80 -2.60
C LEU A 67 -15.38 10.31 -2.88
N ALA A 68 -15.38 11.13 -1.84
CA ALA A 68 -15.48 12.59 -1.99
C ALA A 68 -14.31 13.17 -2.81
N LEU A 69 -13.07 12.78 -2.49
CA LEU A 69 -11.88 13.27 -3.17
C LEU A 69 -11.67 12.62 -4.56
N GLY A 70 -12.21 11.42 -4.76
CA GLY A 70 -12.19 10.76 -6.07
C GLY A 70 -13.22 11.33 -7.06
N LEU A 71 -14.36 11.84 -6.56
CA LEU A 71 -15.42 12.43 -7.38
C LEU A 71 -15.22 13.92 -7.60
N ALA A 72 -14.68 14.65 -6.62
CA ALA A 72 -14.51 16.09 -6.64
C ALA A 72 -13.14 16.48 -6.08
N PRO A 73 -12.08 16.40 -6.90
CA PRO A 73 -10.75 16.79 -6.45
C PRO A 73 -10.71 18.30 -6.15
N VAL A 74 -10.28 18.65 -4.93
CA VAL A 74 -10.16 20.05 -4.49
C VAL A 74 -8.77 20.58 -4.85
N ALA A 75 -8.74 21.73 -5.53
CA ALA A 75 -7.50 22.37 -5.96
C ALA A 75 -6.53 22.59 -4.78
N GLY A 76 -5.28 22.20 -4.93
CA GLY A 76 -4.22 22.36 -3.93
C GLY A 76 -4.29 21.42 -2.72
N LEU A 77 -5.45 20.86 -2.39
CA LEU A 77 -5.61 19.94 -1.24
C LEU A 77 -4.78 18.67 -1.42
N HIS A 78 -4.63 18.20 -2.65
CA HIS A 78 -3.81 17.03 -2.95
C HIS A 78 -2.35 17.20 -2.54
N TYR A 79 -1.71 18.36 -2.76
CA TYR A 79 -0.33 18.61 -2.33
C TYR A 79 -0.19 18.58 -0.81
N LEU A 80 -1.16 19.15 -0.09
CA LEU A 80 -1.17 19.10 1.38
C LEU A 80 -1.30 17.65 1.86
N ILE A 81 -2.25 16.89 1.31
CA ILE A 81 -2.46 15.50 1.70
C ILE A 81 -1.21 14.67 1.40
N LEU A 82 -0.63 14.80 0.21
CA LEU A 82 0.60 14.08 -0.15
C LEU A 82 1.78 14.47 0.76
N GLY A 83 1.91 15.75 1.15
CA GLY A 83 2.91 16.20 2.13
C GLY A 83 2.73 15.55 3.49
N LEU A 84 1.50 15.50 4.01
CA LEU A 84 1.18 14.84 5.27
C LEU A 84 1.44 13.34 5.22
N VAL A 85 1.17 12.71 4.08
CA VAL A 85 1.42 11.26 3.87
C VAL A 85 2.91 10.95 3.86
N LEU A 86 3.73 11.75 3.19
CA LEU A 86 5.18 11.55 3.22
C LEU A 86 5.74 11.71 4.64
N LEU A 87 5.23 12.71 5.38
CA LEU A 87 5.58 12.88 6.78
C LEU A 87 5.14 11.67 7.62
N TRP A 88 3.92 11.16 7.38
CA TRP A 88 3.40 9.96 8.06
C TRP A 88 4.31 8.76 7.84
N TRP A 89 4.64 8.42 6.58
CA TRP A 89 5.50 7.29 6.28
C TRP A 89 6.95 7.48 6.74
N LEU A 90 7.45 8.72 6.76
CA LEU A 90 8.75 9.04 7.35
C LEU A 90 8.74 8.79 8.87
N ILE A 91 7.69 9.22 9.57
CA ILE A 91 7.54 8.95 11.02
C ILE A 91 7.48 7.45 11.26
N ILE A 92 6.69 6.69 10.50
CA ILE A 92 6.63 5.23 10.63
C ILE A 92 8.01 4.61 10.41
N LEU A 93 8.70 4.96 9.33
CA LEU A 93 10.05 4.47 9.03
C LEU A 93 11.02 4.71 10.19
N LEU A 94 11.00 5.91 10.78
CA LEU A 94 11.87 6.27 11.90
C LEU A 94 11.52 5.54 13.21
N LEU A 95 10.26 5.15 13.39
CA LEU A 95 9.78 4.44 14.59
C LEU A 95 9.98 2.92 14.51
N LEU A 96 10.02 2.33 13.31
CA LEU A 96 10.18 0.88 13.11
C LEU A 96 11.33 0.25 13.92
N PRO A 97 12.55 0.82 13.97
CA PRO A 97 13.67 0.22 14.70
C PRO A 97 13.48 0.20 16.22
N PHE A 98 12.62 1.07 16.74
CA PHE A 98 12.35 1.21 18.17
C PHE A 98 11.17 0.37 18.65
N TYR A 99 10.47 -0.27 17.73
CA TYR A 99 9.33 -1.11 18.09
C TYR A 99 9.77 -2.30 18.95
N ARG A 100 9.03 -2.50 20.03
CA ARG A 100 9.11 -3.69 20.88
C ARG A 100 7.69 -4.12 21.21
N GLU A 101 7.39 -5.38 21.01
CA GLU A 101 6.11 -5.97 21.37
C GLU A 101 5.81 -5.75 22.86
N ARG A 102 4.59 -5.34 23.19
CA ARG A 102 4.17 -5.06 24.56
C ARG A 102 3.08 -6.05 24.98
N GLU A 103 3.31 -6.74 26.08
CA GLU A 103 2.33 -7.60 26.74
C GLU A 103 1.38 -6.76 27.61
N THR A 104 0.46 -6.01 27.04
CA THR A 104 -0.51 -5.23 27.86
C THR A 104 -1.85 -5.12 27.15
N ASP A 105 -2.93 -5.16 27.97
CA ASP A 105 -4.28 -4.81 27.52
C ASP A 105 -4.27 -3.44 26.83
N ALA A 106 -4.93 -3.38 25.66
CA ALA A 106 -4.94 -2.16 24.86
C ALA A 106 -5.77 -1.05 25.53
N PRO A 107 -5.15 0.02 26.05
CA PRO A 107 -5.90 1.14 26.60
C PRO A 107 -6.73 1.85 25.52
N ALA A 108 -7.77 2.59 25.92
CA ALA A 108 -8.64 3.33 24.98
C ALA A 108 -7.84 4.30 24.08
N SER A 109 -6.76 4.89 24.59
CA SER A 109 -5.85 5.74 23.83
C SER A 109 -5.20 5.03 22.63
N ARG A 110 -4.90 3.74 22.77
CA ARG A 110 -4.33 2.92 21.70
C ARG A 110 -5.36 2.65 20.59
N ARG A 111 -6.63 2.37 20.97
CA ARG A 111 -7.71 2.20 19.98
C ARG A 111 -7.89 3.46 19.13
N ALA A 112 -7.89 4.63 19.77
CA ALA A 112 -7.97 5.91 19.06
C ALA A 112 -6.76 6.14 18.14
N LEU A 113 -5.54 5.84 18.61
CA LEU A 113 -4.32 5.93 17.80
C LEU A 113 -4.41 5.04 16.55
N PHE A 114 -4.88 3.80 16.71
CA PHE A 114 -5.01 2.86 15.58
C PHE A 114 -6.12 3.27 14.62
N ALA A 115 -7.22 3.86 15.10
CA ALA A 115 -8.25 4.43 14.24
C ALA A 115 -7.72 5.61 13.41
N VAL A 116 -6.96 6.51 14.03
CA VAL A 116 -6.28 7.61 13.32
C VAL A 116 -5.27 7.08 12.31
N ALA A 117 -4.48 6.08 12.69
CA ALA A 117 -3.52 5.43 11.80
C ALA A 117 -4.20 4.80 10.58
N ALA A 118 -5.40 4.19 10.74
CA ALA A 118 -6.18 3.66 9.63
C ALA A 118 -6.55 4.76 8.63
N ILE A 119 -7.05 5.90 9.10
CA ILE A 119 -7.43 7.03 8.24
C ILE A 119 -6.19 7.60 7.54
N MET A 120 -5.11 7.84 8.28
CA MET A 120 -3.85 8.38 7.73
C MET A 120 -3.18 7.44 6.70
N THR A 121 -3.48 6.16 6.76
CA THR A 121 -2.90 5.14 5.86
C THR A 121 -3.84 4.84 4.68
N LEU A 122 -5.10 4.50 4.95
CA LEU A 122 -6.03 3.98 3.94
C LEU A 122 -6.61 5.08 3.04
N VAL A 123 -6.93 6.25 3.59
CA VAL A 123 -7.50 7.35 2.77
C VAL A 123 -6.52 7.82 1.69
N PRO A 124 -5.25 8.14 2.03
CA PRO A 124 -4.30 8.53 1.00
C PRO A 124 -3.94 7.40 0.02
N ALA A 125 -3.95 6.14 0.47
CA ALA A 125 -3.76 4.99 -0.41
C ALA A 125 -4.85 4.92 -1.49
N GLY A 126 -6.12 5.09 -1.07
CA GLY A 126 -7.26 5.14 -2.00
C GLY A 126 -7.17 6.30 -2.97
N MET A 127 -6.89 7.50 -2.47
CA MET A 127 -6.64 8.67 -3.32
C MET A 127 -5.51 8.41 -4.32
N GLY A 128 -4.38 7.89 -3.84
CA GLY A 128 -3.22 7.57 -4.68
C GLY A 128 -3.60 6.67 -5.85
N LEU A 129 -4.31 5.58 -5.58
CA LEU A 129 -4.74 4.64 -6.62
C LEU A 129 -5.73 5.26 -7.61
N VAL A 130 -6.74 5.98 -7.13
CA VAL A 130 -7.76 6.60 -7.99
C VAL A 130 -7.17 7.70 -8.87
N TRP A 131 -6.28 8.51 -8.32
CA TRP A 131 -5.65 9.60 -9.08
C TRP A 131 -4.58 9.09 -10.04
N LEU A 132 -3.78 8.08 -9.65
CA LEU A 132 -2.88 7.41 -10.58
C LEU A 132 -3.65 6.83 -11.77
N HIS A 133 -4.80 6.21 -11.51
CA HIS A 133 -5.66 5.68 -12.58
C HIS A 133 -6.21 6.80 -13.48
N ALA A 134 -6.67 7.91 -12.89
CA ALA A 134 -7.18 9.06 -13.65
C ALA A 134 -6.10 9.73 -14.52
N LEU A 135 -4.85 9.71 -14.08
CA LEU A 135 -3.70 10.19 -14.86
C LEU A 135 -3.36 9.25 -16.01
N ALA A 136 -3.17 7.98 -15.70
CA ALA A 136 -2.98 6.91 -16.67
C ALA A 136 -3.20 5.53 -16.01
N PRO A 137 -4.13 4.69 -16.48
CA PRO A 137 -4.39 3.36 -15.93
C PRO A 137 -3.12 2.50 -15.79
N LEU A 138 -2.20 2.61 -16.75
CA LEU A 138 -0.93 1.88 -16.75
C LEU A 138 -0.02 2.22 -15.56
N LEU A 139 -0.17 3.38 -14.91
CA LEU A 139 0.58 3.73 -13.69
C LEU A 139 0.16 2.85 -12.51
N VAL A 140 -1.13 2.53 -12.38
CA VAL A 140 -1.61 1.61 -11.34
C VAL A 140 -1.16 0.19 -11.66
N VAL A 141 -1.25 -0.24 -12.91
CA VAL A 141 -0.74 -1.56 -13.35
C VAL A 141 0.75 -1.68 -13.06
N TYR A 142 1.53 -0.65 -13.43
CA TYR A 142 2.96 -0.58 -13.12
C TYR A 142 3.23 -0.75 -11.63
N LEU A 143 2.52 0.02 -10.79
CA LEU A 143 2.69 -0.03 -9.34
C LEU A 143 2.37 -1.40 -8.74
N VAL A 144 1.27 -2.03 -9.16
CA VAL A 144 0.88 -3.38 -8.71
C VAL A 144 1.95 -4.41 -9.08
N VAL A 145 2.44 -4.36 -10.33
CA VAL A 145 3.50 -5.27 -10.79
C VAL A 145 4.81 -5.01 -10.06
N LEU A 146 5.19 -3.74 -9.86
CA LEU A 146 6.41 -3.35 -9.15
C LEU A 146 6.42 -3.90 -7.72
N VAL A 147 5.33 -3.69 -6.96
CA VAL A 147 5.21 -4.18 -5.57
C VAL A 147 5.23 -5.72 -5.55
N GLY A 148 4.49 -6.38 -6.44
CA GLY A 148 4.49 -7.84 -6.54
C GLY A 148 5.88 -8.42 -6.90
N LEU A 149 6.65 -7.72 -7.75
CA LEU A 149 8.01 -8.10 -8.09
C LEU A 149 8.99 -7.84 -6.93
N ALA A 150 8.80 -6.76 -6.16
CA ALA A 150 9.58 -6.50 -4.95
C ALA A 150 9.43 -7.65 -3.95
N ASP A 151 8.19 -8.07 -3.67
CA ASP A 151 7.90 -9.17 -2.74
C ASP A 151 8.43 -10.52 -3.26
N THR A 152 8.24 -10.78 -4.56
CA THR A 152 8.72 -12.00 -5.20
C THR A 152 10.25 -12.09 -5.16
N GLY A 153 10.94 -11.02 -5.55
CA GLY A 153 12.40 -10.93 -5.51
C GLY A 153 12.94 -11.04 -4.10
N ALA A 154 12.27 -10.38 -3.13
CA ALA A 154 12.64 -10.47 -1.73
C ALA A 154 12.45 -11.88 -1.16
N TYR A 155 11.39 -12.58 -1.53
CA TYR A 155 11.15 -13.97 -1.12
C TYR A 155 12.24 -14.91 -1.63
N PHE A 156 12.55 -14.89 -2.93
CA PHE A 156 13.54 -15.80 -3.50
C PHE A 156 14.96 -15.51 -3.00
N ALA A 157 15.35 -14.22 -2.95
CA ALA A 157 16.67 -13.84 -2.44
C ALA A 157 16.81 -14.13 -0.94
N GLY A 158 15.76 -13.83 -0.15
CA GLY A 158 15.75 -14.14 1.28
C GLY A 158 15.81 -15.63 1.56
N LYS A 159 15.12 -16.46 0.75
CA LYS A 159 15.18 -17.92 0.87
C LYS A 159 16.55 -18.50 0.47
N ALA A 160 17.20 -17.94 -0.55
CA ALA A 160 18.47 -18.46 -1.06
C ALA A 160 19.68 -17.95 -0.26
N PHE A 161 19.66 -16.70 0.17
CA PHE A 161 20.83 -15.99 0.71
C PHE A 161 20.60 -15.38 2.10
N GLY A 162 19.35 -15.40 2.62
CA GLY A 162 18.98 -14.74 3.88
C GLY A 162 19.78 -15.25 5.07
N ARG A 163 20.45 -14.33 5.75
CA ARG A 163 21.24 -14.60 6.97
C ARG A 163 20.94 -13.59 8.07
N ASN A 164 20.69 -12.35 7.67
CA ASN A 164 20.53 -11.23 8.60
C ASN A 164 19.07 -10.78 8.64
N PRO A 165 18.36 -10.93 9.78
CA PRO A 165 16.99 -10.43 9.91
C PRO A 165 16.91 -8.93 9.64
N LEU A 166 15.85 -8.49 8.95
CA LEU A 166 15.58 -7.08 8.68
C LEU A 166 14.93 -6.39 9.90
N ALA A 167 13.90 -7.01 10.45
CA ALA A 167 13.11 -6.50 11.55
C ALA A 167 12.71 -7.65 12.51
N PRO A 168 13.65 -8.12 13.39
CA PRO A 168 13.47 -9.34 14.18
C PRO A 168 12.23 -9.34 15.07
N HIS A 169 11.87 -8.19 15.64
CA HIS A 169 10.74 -8.04 16.56
C HIS A 169 9.38 -7.84 15.86
N ILE A 170 9.38 -7.53 14.57
CA ILE A 170 8.16 -7.25 13.78
C ILE A 170 7.85 -8.45 12.88
N SER A 171 8.79 -8.80 12.02
CA SER A 171 8.69 -9.86 11.04
C SER A 171 10.01 -10.63 10.95
N PRO A 172 10.21 -11.68 11.77
CA PRO A 172 11.49 -12.39 11.86
C PRO A 172 11.87 -13.12 10.57
N GLY A 173 10.92 -13.40 9.68
CA GLY A 173 11.16 -14.04 8.39
C GLY A 173 11.72 -13.13 7.30
N LYS A 174 11.66 -11.80 7.48
CA LYS A 174 12.23 -10.84 6.52
C LYS A 174 13.73 -10.66 6.76
N THR A 175 14.51 -10.68 5.66
CA THR A 175 15.97 -10.57 5.73
C THR A 175 16.48 -9.37 4.92
N ARG A 176 17.67 -8.87 5.29
CA ARG A 176 18.35 -7.77 4.56
C ARG A 176 18.72 -8.18 3.14
N GLU A 177 19.14 -9.42 2.95
CA GLU A 177 19.46 -9.99 1.64
C GLU A 177 18.20 -10.12 0.78
N GLY A 178 17.06 -10.45 1.41
CA GLY A 178 15.77 -10.44 0.75
C GLY A 178 15.41 -9.04 0.26
N LEU A 179 15.51 -8.01 1.13
CA LEU A 179 15.29 -6.62 0.75
C LEU A 179 16.12 -6.23 -0.47
N LEU A 180 17.43 -6.51 -0.45
CA LEU A 180 18.31 -6.21 -1.59
C LEU A 180 17.88 -6.92 -2.87
N GLY A 181 17.48 -8.20 -2.79
CA GLY A 181 16.97 -8.95 -3.93
C GLY A 181 15.69 -8.36 -4.50
N GLY A 182 14.76 -7.92 -3.63
CA GLY A 182 13.56 -7.20 -4.04
C GLY A 182 13.87 -5.90 -4.77
N LEU A 183 14.76 -5.08 -4.21
CA LEU A 183 15.17 -3.80 -4.84
C LEU A 183 15.87 -4.00 -6.18
N LEU A 184 16.73 -5.01 -6.32
CA LEU A 184 17.36 -5.34 -7.61
C LEU A 184 16.32 -5.77 -8.65
N THR A 185 15.31 -6.53 -8.24
CA THR A 185 14.20 -6.95 -9.13
C THR A 185 13.37 -5.74 -9.56
N VAL A 186 13.07 -4.83 -8.64
CA VAL A 186 12.39 -3.56 -8.93
C VAL A 186 13.20 -2.71 -9.91
N LEU A 187 14.49 -2.55 -9.67
CA LEU A 187 15.37 -1.78 -10.55
C LEU A 187 15.41 -2.37 -11.96
N ALA A 188 15.58 -3.69 -12.09
CA ALA A 188 15.58 -4.37 -13.39
C ALA A 188 14.24 -4.17 -14.13
N PHE A 189 13.11 -4.29 -13.44
CA PHE A 189 11.79 -4.02 -14.02
C PHE A 189 11.62 -2.56 -14.45
N ALA A 190 12.02 -1.61 -13.61
CA ALA A 190 11.93 -0.18 -13.90
C ALA A 190 12.79 0.21 -15.12
N ILE A 191 13.99 -0.38 -15.31
CA ILE A 191 14.84 -0.19 -16.49
C ILE A 191 14.10 -0.62 -17.76
N VAL A 192 13.48 -1.81 -17.73
CA VAL A 192 12.72 -2.32 -18.86
C VAL A 192 11.56 -1.39 -19.21
N VAL A 193 10.80 -0.95 -18.19
CA VAL A 193 9.65 -0.05 -18.41
C VAL A 193 10.10 1.32 -18.91
N ALA A 194 11.15 1.90 -18.35
CA ALA A 194 11.71 3.18 -18.82
C ALA A 194 12.12 3.11 -20.30
N ALA A 195 12.74 2.00 -20.71
CA ALA A 195 13.11 1.78 -22.11
C ALA A 195 11.88 1.60 -23.02
N VAL A 196 10.86 0.83 -22.58
CA VAL A 196 9.61 0.63 -23.34
C VAL A 196 8.81 1.93 -23.48
N TRP A 197 8.77 2.75 -22.41
CA TRP A 197 8.09 4.04 -22.45
C TRP A 197 8.89 5.14 -23.16
N GLY A 198 10.15 4.86 -23.55
CA GLY A 198 10.99 5.80 -24.26
C GLY A 198 11.34 7.04 -23.47
N LEU A 199 11.55 6.89 -22.15
CA LEU A 199 11.87 8.03 -21.28
C LEU A 199 13.23 8.62 -21.67
N GLU A 200 13.32 9.95 -21.68
CA GLU A 200 14.59 10.65 -21.85
C GLU A 200 15.55 10.30 -20.69
N PRO A 201 16.87 10.35 -20.90
CA PRO A 201 17.85 9.84 -19.92
C PRO A 201 17.69 10.42 -18.50
N MET A 202 17.37 11.71 -18.38
CA MET A 202 17.16 12.36 -17.07
C MET A 202 15.89 11.86 -16.40
N ASP A 203 14.78 11.79 -17.15
CA ASP A 203 13.49 11.30 -16.65
C ASP A 203 13.57 9.81 -16.28
N ALA A 204 14.28 9.02 -17.09
CA ALA A 204 14.56 7.63 -16.80
C ALA A 204 15.32 7.47 -15.47
N MET A 205 16.38 8.24 -15.24
CA MET A 205 17.13 8.21 -14.01
C MET A 205 16.24 8.54 -12.80
N VAL A 206 15.44 9.60 -12.89
CA VAL A 206 14.52 10.00 -11.80
C VAL A 206 13.47 8.93 -11.58
N PHE A 207 12.91 8.35 -12.64
CA PHE A 207 11.93 7.27 -12.58
C PHE A 207 12.51 6.00 -11.92
N LEU A 208 13.76 5.63 -12.23
CA LEU A 208 14.45 4.51 -11.60
C LEU A 208 14.65 4.72 -10.10
N LEU A 209 15.11 5.92 -9.70
CA LEU A 209 15.28 6.28 -8.29
C LEU A 209 13.94 6.25 -7.54
N LEU A 210 12.88 6.80 -8.14
CA LEU A 210 11.53 6.75 -7.59
C LEU A 210 11.06 5.30 -7.43
N SER A 211 11.26 4.45 -8.44
CA SER A 211 10.86 3.04 -8.40
C SER A 211 11.55 2.27 -7.27
N VAL A 212 12.85 2.48 -7.07
CA VAL A 212 13.59 1.89 -5.96
C VAL A 212 13.08 2.41 -4.61
N LEU A 213 12.80 3.72 -4.51
CA LEU A 213 12.18 4.31 -3.31
C LEU A 213 10.82 3.66 -3.02
N ILE A 214 9.97 3.44 -4.03
CA ILE A 214 8.67 2.76 -3.86
C ILE A 214 8.86 1.32 -3.39
N GLY A 215 9.85 0.59 -3.90
CA GLY A 215 10.20 -0.73 -3.40
C GLY A 215 10.61 -0.73 -1.91
N LEU A 216 11.32 0.30 -1.45
CA LEU A 216 11.63 0.46 -0.01
C LEU A 216 10.38 0.79 0.81
N VAL A 217 9.57 1.73 0.33
CA VAL A 217 8.35 2.19 1.01
C VAL A 217 7.32 1.06 1.10
N SER A 218 7.21 0.19 0.11
CA SER A 218 6.34 -0.98 0.15
C SER A 218 6.67 -1.91 1.32
N VAL A 219 7.96 -2.13 1.58
CA VAL A 219 8.42 -2.92 2.74
C VAL A 219 8.08 -2.23 4.07
N VAL A 220 8.13 -0.90 4.12
CA VAL A 220 7.71 -0.13 5.32
C VAL A 220 6.22 -0.33 5.59
N GLY A 221 5.38 -0.32 4.56
CA GLY A 221 3.94 -0.58 4.66
C GLY A 221 3.63 -1.96 5.26
N ASP A 222 4.24 -3.01 4.71
CA ASP A 222 4.08 -4.38 5.21
C ASP A 222 4.62 -4.54 6.66
N LEU A 223 5.77 -3.92 7.00
CA LEU A 223 6.26 -3.93 8.38
C LEU A 223 5.32 -3.20 9.34
N PHE A 224 4.73 -2.09 8.90
CA PHE A 224 3.76 -1.35 9.70
C PHE A 224 2.49 -2.17 9.96
N GLU A 225 1.94 -2.82 8.94
CA GLU A 225 0.81 -3.75 9.12
C GLU A 225 1.18 -4.92 10.03
N SER A 226 2.39 -5.46 9.89
CA SER A 226 2.91 -6.49 10.79
C SER A 226 2.93 -6.03 12.26
N ILE A 227 3.27 -4.75 12.55
CA ILE A 227 3.16 -4.18 13.90
C ILE A 227 1.71 -4.20 14.40
N LEU A 228 0.74 -3.78 13.58
CA LEU A 228 -0.67 -3.77 13.98
C LEU A 228 -1.15 -5.17 14.35
N LYS A 229 -0.75 -6.19 13.59
CA LYS A 229 -1.06 -7.59 13.87
C LYS A 229 -0.44 -8.06 15.18
N ARG A 230 0.84 -7.77 15.45
CA ARG A 230 1.51 -8.11 16.71
C ARG A 230 0.85 -7.46 17.92
N GLU A 231 0.54 -6.19 17.77
CA GLU A 231 -0.16 -5.44 18.81
C GLU A 231 -1.58 -5.97 19.10
N ALA A 232 -2.24 -6.58 18.13
CA ALA A 232 -3.53 -7.25 18.31
C ALA A 232 -3.41 -8.71 18.80
N GLY A 233 -2.18 -9.26 18.88
CA GLY A 233 -1.94 -10.67 19.20
C GLY A 233 -2.30 -11.60 18.03
N GLU A 234 -2.43 -11.05 16.83
CA GLU A 234 -2.88 -11.77 15.65
C GLU A 234 -1.73 -11.99 14.65
N LYS A 235 -1.91 -12.93 13.75
CA LYS A 235 -0.97 -13.20 12.66
C LYS A 235 -1.46 -12.68 11.32
N ASP A 236 -2.75 -12.81 11.06
CA ASP A 236 -3.43 -12.39 9.84
C ASP A 236 -4.42 -11.28 10.19
N SER A 237 -4.66 -10.32 9.28
CA SER A 237 -5.56 -9.19 9.53
C SER A 237 -7.03 -9.59 9.59
N GLY A 238 -7.37 -10.73 9.00
CA GLY A 238 -8.72 -11.26 8.93
C GLY A 238 -8.78 -12.62 8.23
N SER A 239 -10.00 -13.06 7.92
CA SER A 239 -10.27 -14.34 7.23
C SER A 239 -11.19 -14.17 6.03
N LEU A 240 -11.33 -12.97 5.49
CA LEU A 240 -12.26 -12.67 4.40
C LEU A 240 -11.90 -13.37 3.09
N LEU A 241 -10.61 -13.64 2.86
CA LEU A 241 -10.15 -14.34 1.66
C LEU A 241 -9.82 -15.81 1.98
N PRO A 242 -10.64 -16.78 1.54
CA PRO A 242 -10.40 -18.19 1.83
C PRO A 242 -9.00 -18.65 1.40
N GLY A 243 -8.19 -19.10 2.36
CA GLY A 243 -6.82 -19.55 2.15
C GLY A 243 -5.76 -18.45 1.99
N HIS A 244 -6.15 -17.16 2.05
CA HIS A 244 -5.25 -16.02 1.86
C HIS A 244 -5.19 -15.03 3.04
N GLY A 245 -5.95 -15.24 4.13
CA GLY A 245 -6.03 -14.30 5.23
C GLY A 245 -6.99 -13.14 4.95
N GLY A 246 -6.64 -11.96 5.38
CA GLY A 246 -7.42 -10.75 5.17
C GLY A 246 -7.14 -10.04 3.84
N ILE A 247 -7.98 -9.09 3.52
CA ILE A 247 -7.78 -8.14 2.41
C ILE A 247 -6.64 -7.18 2.74
N LEU A 248 -6.54 -6.73 3.98
CA LEU A 248 -5.46 -5.85 4.43
C LEU A 248 -4.10 -6.52 4.24
N ASP A 249 -3.95 -7.83 4.53
CA ASP A 249 -2.74 -8.62 4.26
C ASP A 249 -2.31 -8.64 2.78
N ARG A 250 -3.15 -8.23 1.86
CA ARG A 250 -2.87 -8.17 0.41
C ARG A 250 -2.58 -6.76 -0.08
N PHE A 251 -2.93 -5.77 0.72
CA PHE A 251 -2.76 -4.36 0.41
C PHE A 251 -1.73 -3.65 1.28
N ASP A 252 -1.13 -4.34 2.24
CA ASP A 252 -0.18 -3.85 3.23
C ASP A 252 1.00 -3.05 2.63
N SER A 253 1.60 -3.55 1.57
CA SER A 253 2.66 -2.88 0.81
C SER A 253 2.10 -1.73 -0.04
N MET A 254 0.90 -1.92 -0.61
CA MET A 254 0.30 -0.98 -1.54
C MET A 254 -0.17 0.31 -0.86
N VAL A 255 -0.60 0.23 0.42
CA VAL A 255 -1.09 1.40 1.17
C VAL A 255 -0.02 2.47 1.39
N ALA A 256 1.25 2.06 1.42
CA ALA A 256 2.38 2.99 1.48
C ALA A 256 2.85 3.40 0.07
N ALA A 257 2.95 2.44 -0.83
CA ALA A 257 3.50 2.63 -2.16
C ALA A 257 2.67 3.59 -3.02
N ALA A 258 1.33 3.47 -3.02
CA ALA A 258 0.46 4.22 -3.93
C ALA A 258 0.53 5.75 -3.72
N PRO A 259 0.35 6.30 -2.52
CA PRO A 259 0.39 7.75 -2.33
C PRO A 259 1.79 8.33 -2.49
N VAL A 260 2.85 7.58 -2.13
CA VAL A 260 4.24 8.02 -2.30
C VAL A 260 4.64 8.02 -3.77
N PHE A 261 4.18 7.04 -4.56
CA PHE A 261 4.39 7.01 -6.00
C PHE A 261 3.72 8.20 -6.69
N LEU A 262 2.45 8.46 -6.38
CA LEU A 262 1.75 9.64 -6.89
C LEU A 262 2.49 10.94 -6.54
N ALA A 263 2.90 11.11 -5.27
CA ALA A 263 3.64 12.28 -4.82
C ALA A 263 4.95 12.46 -5.62
N GLY A 264 5.70 11.37 -5.80
CA GLY A 264 6.94 11.37 -6.58
C GLY A 264 6.72 11.78 -8.03
N LEU A 265 5.72 11.20 -8.70
CA LEU A 265 5.41 11.54 -10.09
C LEU A 265 5.03 13.02 -10.28
N LEU A 266 4.23 13.58 -9.36
CA LEU A 266 3.78 14.97 -9.44
C LEU A 266 4.89 15.95 -9.07
N TRP A 267 5.65 15.71 -8.01
CA TRP A 267 6.67 16.65 -7.53
C TRP A 267 7.97 16.62 -8.33
N LEU A 268 8.28 15.46 -8.92
CA LEU A 268 9.44 15.32 -9.82
C LEU A 268 9.09 15.69 -11.27
N ALA A 269 7.86 16.17 -11.51
CA ALA A 269 7.35 16.58 -12.82
C ALA A 269 7.48 15.51 -13.92
N LEU A 270 7.49 14.22 -13.54
CA LEU A 270 7.51 13.10 -14.49
C LEU A 270 6.17 12.96 -15.24
N ILE A 271 5.11 13.55 -14.71
CA ILE A 271 3.79 13.67 -15.32
C ILE A 271 3.22 15.07 -15.07
N PRO A 272 2.39 15.61 -15.97
CA PRO A 272 1.70 16.88 -15.72
C PRO A 272 0.74 16.75 -14.53
N ALA A 273 0.60 17.82 -13.76
CA ALA A 273 -0.39 17.87 -12.69
C ALA A 273 -1.79 17.63 -13.28
N PRO A 274 -2.68 16.91 -12.57
CA PRO A 274 -4.04 16.68 -13.04
C PRO A 274 -4.73 18.02 -13.28
N PRO A 275 -5.54 18.15 -14.35
CA PRO A 275 -6.31 19.36 -14.58
C PRO A 275 -7.22 19.59 -13.38
N VAL A 276 -7.05 20.72 -12.73
CA VAL A 276 -7.96 21.16 -11.66
C VAL A 276 -9.30 21.43 -12.31
N ALA A 277 -10.35 20.72 -11.93
CA ALA A 277 -11.69 21.05 -12.35
C ALA A 277 -11.97 22.52 -11.92
N ALA A 278 -12.21 23.38 -12.92
CA ALA A 278 -12.56 24.77 -12.72
C ALA A 278 -13.96 24.89 -12.12
#